data_fc774d1178ba963361fe1525f4af601f
#
_entry.id   fc774d1178ba963361fe1525f4af601f
#
_cell.length_a   1.000
_cell.length_b   1.000
_cell.length_c   1.000
_cell.angle_alpha   90.00
_cell.angle_beta   90.00
_cell.angle_gamma   90.00
#
_symmetry.space_group_name_H-M   'P 1'
#
loop_
_entity.id
_entity.type
_entity.pdbx_description
1 polymer ?
#
loop_
_entity_poly.entity_id
_entity_poly.type
_entity_poly.pdbx_seq_one_letter_code
_entity_poly.pdbx_strand_id
1 'polypeptide(L)'
;HPIKHAGEAAFLDLISGGRLEFGLGSGAYQREFDRMRPGLLQTDGYKYMQEMLPAVLALWKGDYAHDGEYWNFPTSTSVPKPLQANPRIWVAARSPVTYDYAVANNANIMCWPFTRPHAEAELYKRQLDEAIAKHGGSADPIFALMRHTAVYENQKDRDEAINAITRVLGQFENLYRNLDDVKNGFPKEIPLQELEGREQYEPTMLEQNLMFGSPETVIEKIKIYEHLGVDEFIYYASMGLSHAGQKRSLKLF
;
A
#
# COMPACT_ATOMS: atom_id res chain seq x y z
N HIS A 1 -6.03 13.68 -11.70
CA HIS A 1 -7.28 14.41 -11.88
C HIS A 1 -8.46 13.42 -11.93
N PRO A 2 -9.60 13.66 -11.22
CA PRO A 2 -10.72 12.72 -11.14
C PRO A 2 -11.23 12.22 -12.50
N ILE A 3 -11.43 13.11 -13.47
CA ILE A 3 -11.90 12.73 -14.82
C ILE A 3 -10.96 11.72 -15.48
N LYS A 4 -9.65 11.94 -15.38
CA LYS A 4 -8.65 11.04 -15.96
C LYS A 4 -8.69 9.67 -15.30
N HIS A 5 -8.67 9.62 -13.96
CA HIS A 5 -8.70 8.35 -13.23
C HIS A 5 -10.02 7.59 -13.43
N ALA A 6 -11.13 8.30 -13.51
CA ALA A 6 -12.42 7.67 -13.82
C ALA A 6 -12.39 6.96 -15.18
N GLY A 7 -11.86 7.60 -16.22
CA GLY A 7 -11.77 7.02 -17.56
C GLY A 7 -10.76 5.88 -17.65
N GLU A 8 -9.56 6.05 -17.09
CA GLU A 8 -8.51 5.04 -17.10
C GLU A 8 -8.93 3.76 -16.34
N ALA A 9 -9.48 3.92 -15.15
CA ALA A 9 -9.96 2.80 -14.36
C ALA A 9 -11.12 2.06 -15.05
N ALA A 10 -12.09 2.80 -15.59
CA ALA A 10 -13.20 2.21 -16.33
C ALA A 10 -12.72 1.46 -17.59
N PHE A 11 -11.73 2.00 -18.29
CA PHE A 11 -11.13 1.31 -19.43
C PHE A 11 -10.43 0.00 -19.00
N LEU A 12 -9.66 0.02 -17.92
CA LEU A 12 -9.04 -1.19 -17.38
C LEU A 12 -10.08 -2.22 -16.92
N ASP A 13 -11.17 -1.78 -16.31
CA ASP A 13 -12.27 -2.66 -15.93
C ASP A 13 -12.89 -3.34 -17.15
N LEU A 14 -13.11 -2.58 -18.21
CA LEU A 14 -13.67 -3.09 -19.46
C LEU A 14 -12.78 -4.15 -20.11
N ILE A 15 -11.49 -3.85 -20.31
CA ILE A 15 -10.56 -4.78 -20.97
C ILE A 15 -10.21 -5.99 -20.11
N SER A 16 -10.33 -5.88 -18.79
CA SER A 16 -10.15 -7.00 -17.87
C SER A 16 -11.39 -7.89 -17.75
N GLY A 17 -12.53 -7.50 -18.33
CA GLY A 17 -13.81 -8.22 -18.20
C GLY A 17 -14.41 -8.10 -16.79
N GLY A 18 -14.33 -6.92 -16.16
CA GLY A 18 -14.94 -6.64 -14.85
C GLY A 18 -14.14 -7.18 -13.67
N ARG A 19 -12.81 -7.24 -13.77
CA ARG A 19 -11.92 -7.74 -12.72
C ARG A 19 -11.14 -6.64 -12.00
N LEU A 20 -11.38 -5.37 -12.33
CA LEU A 20 -10.70 -4.26 -11.68
C LEU A 20 -11.12 -4.13 -10.22
N GLU A 21 -10.15 -3.95 -9.36
CA GLU A 21 -10.31 -3.40 -8.02
C GLU A 21 -9.56 -2.07 -7.97
N PHE A 22 -10.21 -1.03 -7.49
CA PHE A 22 -9.69 0.33 -7.56
C PHE A 22 -9.11 0.79 -6.23
N GLY A 23 -7.79 0.96 -6.16
CA GLY A 23 -7.09 1.38 -4.96
C GLY A 23 -6.65 2.84 -4.98
N LEU A 24 -6.76 3.51 -3.83
CA LEU A 24 -6.28 4.88 -3.62
C LEU A 24 -5.32 4.97 -2.44
N GLY A 25 -4.37 5.90 -2.57
CA GLY A 25 -3.48 6.32 -1.50
C GLY A 25 -3.19 7.82 -1.59
N SER A 26 -2.88 8.44 -0.46
CA SER A 26 -2.62 9.89 -0.39
C SER A 26 -1.24 10.31 -0.92
N GLY A 27 -0.41 9.36 -1.36
CA GLY A 27 0.99 9.61 -1.68
C GLY A 27 1.87 9.68 -0.41
N ALA A 28 3.14 9.30 -0.52
CA ALA A 28 4.01 9.15 0.63
C ALA A 28 5.29 10.00 0.59
N TYR A 29 5.70 10.47 -0.59
CA TYR A 29 7.03 11.04 -0.78
C TYR A 29 6.96 12.50 -1.22
N GLN A 30 7.42 13.44 -0.38
CA GLN A 30 7.48 14.87 -0.71
C GLN A 30 8.20 15.12 -2.04
N ARG A 31 9.26 14.36 -2.31
CA ARG A 31 10.02 14.44 -3.56
C ARG A 31 9.16 14.26 -4.83
N GLU A 32 8.10 13.44 -4.78
CA GLU A 32 7.18 13.24 -5.90
C GLU A 32 6.24 14.43 -6.06
N PHE A 33 5.74 14.96 -4.93
CA PHE A 33 4.91 16.16 -4.92
C PHE A 33 5.64 17.37 -5.49
N ASP A 34 6.90 17.58 -5.11
CA ASP A 34 7.75 18.67 -5.62
C ASP A 34 7.90 18.62 -7.16
N ARG A 35 7.92 17.40 -7.74
CA ARG A 35 8.02 17.21 -9.20
C ARG A 35 6.71 17.40 -9.92
N MET A 36 5.60 17.04 -9.30
CA MET A 36 4.27 17.21 -9.90
C MET A 36 3.82 18.65 -9.88
N ARG A 37 4.05 19.35 -8.78
CA ARG A 37 3.67 20.75 -8.60
C ARG A 37 4.53 21.42 -7.52
N PRO A 38 5.40 22.38 -7.86
CA PRO A 38 6.19 23.11 -6.88
C PRO A 38 5.30 23.75 -5.80
N GLY A 39 5.67 23.56 -4.54
CA GLY A 39 4.91 24.07 -3.40
C GLY A 39 3.74 23.21 -2.93
N LEU A 40 3.45 22.09 -3.60
CA LEU A 40 2.47 21.12 -3.12
C LEU A 40 3.11 20.27 -2.01
N LEU A 41 2.45 20.21 -0.86
CA LEU A 41 2.94 19.41 0.26
C LEU A 41 2.37 17.98 0.20
N GLN A 42 3.20 17.01 0.57
CA GLN A 42 2.76 15.61 0.68
C GLN A 42 1.58 15.47 1.67
N THR A 43 1.56 16.28 2.73
CA THR A 43 0.45 16.31 3.70
C THR A 43 -0.89 16.73 3.10
N ASP A 44 -0.90 17.44 1.97
CA ASP A 44 -2.13 17.79 1.25
C ASP A 44 -2.70 16.63 0.44
N GLY A 45 -1.88 15.61 0.15
CA GLY A 45 -2.30 14.43 -0.63
C GLY A 45 -3.55 13.76 -0.11
N TYR A 46 -3.72 13.72 1.22
CA TYR A 46 -4.94 13.18 1.83
C TYR A 46 -6.19 13.99 1.47
N LYS A 47 -6.10 15.32 1.48
CA LYS A 47 -7.20 16.23 1.13
C LYS A 47 -7.60 16.05 -0.35
N TYR A 48 -6.60 15.95 -1.24
CA TYR A 48 -6.83 15.62 -2.65
C TYR A 48 -7.53 14.27 -2.83
N MET A 49 -7.15 13.26 -2.04
CA MET A 49 -7.77 11.94 -2.07
C MET A 49 -9.23 11.99 -1.59
N GLN A 50 -9.54 12.78 -0.56
CA GLN A 50 -10.89 12.92 -0.02
C GLN A 50 -11.90 13.42 -1.05
N GLU A 51 -11.50 14.32 -1.96
CA GLU A 51 -12.36 14.77 -3.06
C GLU A 51 -12.28 13.85 -4.29
N MET A 52 -11.14 13.17 -4.49
CA MET A 52 -10.90 12.31 -5.65
C MET A 52 -11.91 11.16 -5.74
N LEU A 53 -12.05 10.38 -4.68
CA LEU A 53 -12.87 9.17 -4.71
C LEU A 53 -14.35 9.47 -4.98
N PRO A 54 -15.02 10.38 -4.24
CA PRO A 54 -16.41 10.73 -4.54
C PRO A 54 -16.60 11.22 -5.97
N ALA A 55 -15.68 12.03 -6.49
CA ALA A 55 -15.75 12.54 -7.86
C ALA A 55 -15.61 11.42 -8.91
N VAL A 56 -14.69 10.47 -8.71
CA VAL A 56 -14.54 9.29 -9.59
C VAL A 56 -15.81 8.46 -9.58
N LEU A 57 -16.36 8.16 -8.41
CA LEU A 57 -17.57 7.36 -8.26
C LEU A 57 -18.80 8.05 -8.92
N ALA A 58 -18.89 9.37 -8.81
CA ALA A 58 -19.95 10.15 -9.48
C ALA A 58 -19.79 10.12 -11.01
N LEU A 59 -18.57 10.31 -11.52
CA LEU A 59 -18.25 10.24 -12.95
C LEU A 59 -18.51 8.84 -13.55
N TRP A 60 -18.39 7.77 -12.79
CA TRP A 60 -18.77 6.44 -13.27
C TRP A 60 -20.28 6.28 -13.43
N LYS A 61 -21.08 6.98 -12.61
CA LYS A 61 -22.55 6.92 -12.65
C LYS A 61 -23.16 7.79 -13.76
N GLY A 62 -22.56 8.94 -14.05
CA GLY A 62 -23.14 9.88 -15.02
C GLY A 62 -22.25 11.08 -15.30
N ASP A 63 -22.86 12.12 -15.86
CA ASP A 63 -22.25 13.43 -16.02
C ASP A 63 -22.14 14.10 -14.65
N TYR A 64 -20.99 14.70 -14.38
CA TYR A 64 -20.69 15.26 -13.07
C TYR A 64 -19.86 16.55 -13.17
N ALA A 65 -20.21 17.54 -12.37
CA ALA A 65 -19.39 18.72 -12.11
C ALA A 65 -18.89 18.67 -10.68
N HIS A 66 -17.66 19.10 -10.44
CA HIS A 66 -17.09 19.17 -9.11
C HIS A 66 -16.61 20.59 -8.82
N ASP A 67 -17.08 21.15 -7.71
CA ASP A 67 -16.69 22.46 -7.20
C ASP A 67 -16.10 22.29 -5.79
N GLY A 68 -14.89 21.73 -5.73
CA GLY A 68 -14.17 21.45 -4.52
C GLY A 68 -12.99 22.39 -4.31
N GLU A 69 -12.37 22.31 -3.16
CA GLU A 69 -11.17 23.09 -2.83
C GLU A 69 -9.94 22.58 -3.59
N TYR A 70 -9.84 21.25 -3.80
CA TYR A 70 -8.67 20.59 -4.38
C TYR A 70 -8.89 20.19 -5.83
N TRP A 71 -10.13 19.85 -6.20
CA TRP A 71 -10.51 19.55 -7.56
C TRP A 71 -11.69 20.42 -7.98
N ASN A 72 -11.57 21.05 -9.15
CA ASN A 72 -12.63 21.86 -9.72
C ASN A 72 -12.70 21.60 -11.22
N PHE A 73 -13.90 21.23 -11.72
CA PHE A 73 -14.13 21.05 -13.14
C PHE A 73 -15.64 21.16 -13.49
N PRO A 74 -15.96 21.68 -14.69
CA PRO A 74 -17.34 21.80 -15.15
C PRO A 74 -17.93 20.41 -15.40
N THR A 75 -19.24 20.38 -15.68
CA THR A 75 -19.93 19.14 -16.07
C THR A 75 -19.17 18.41 -17.15
N SER A 76 -18.77 17.20 -16.83
CA SER A 76 -17.91 16.36 -17.64
C SER A 76 -18.44 14.94 -17.69
N THR A 77 -18.25 14.29 -18.83
CA THR A 77 -18.58 12.88 -19.05
C THR A 77 -17.28 12.08 -19.03
N SER A 78 -17.20 11.05 -18.21
CA SER A 78 -16.12 10.05 -18.28
C SER A 78 -16.55 8.86 -19.10
N VAL A 79 -15.81 8.51 -20.13
CA VAL A 79 -16.04 7.34 -20.99
C VAL A 79 -14.72 6.58 -21.17
N PRO A 80 -14.75 5.21 -21.21
CA PRO A 80 -15.95 4.38 -21.00
C PRO A 80 -16.47 4.45 -19.55
N LYS A 81 -17.60 3.81 -19.29
CA LYS A 81 -18.06 3.49 -17.93
C LYS A 81 -17.50 2.13 -17.54
N PRO A 82 -17.26 1.84 -16.24
CA PRO A 82 -16.86 0.52 -15.81
C PRO A 82 -17.91 -0.54 -16.15
N LEU A 83 -17.47 -1.74 -16.43
CA LEU A 83 -18.33 -2.90 -16.64
C LEU A 83 -19.03 -3.33 -15.34
N GLN A 84 -18.29 -3.24 -14.23
CA GLN A 84 -18.81 -3.48 -12.90
C GLN A 84 -19.71 -2.32 -12.46
N ALA A 85 -20.91 -2.62 -11.95
CA ALA A 85 -21.80 -1.59 -11.39
C ALA A 85 -21.16 -0.91 -10.15
N ASN A 86 -20.42 -1.66 -9.35
CA ASN A 86 -19.73 -1.20 -8.15
C ASN A 86 -18.36 -1.88 -8.04
N PRO A 87 -17.34 -1.36 -8.72
CA PRO A 87 -15.97 -1.85 -8.56
C PRO A 87 -15.54 -1.82 -7.10
N ARG A 88 -14.81 -2.84 -6.64
CA ARG A 88 -14.31 -2.90 -5.27
C ARG A 88 -13.28 -1.80 -5.05
N ILE A 89 -13.45 -1.04 -3.97
CA ILE A 89 -12.57 0.09 -3.62
C ILE A 89 -11.62 -0.33 -2.51
N TRP A 90 -10.37 0.11 -2.61
CA TRP A 90 -9.34 -0.08 -1.59
C TRP A 90 -8.70 1.24 -1.19
N VAL A 91 -8.40 1.40 0.09
CA VAL A 91 -7.66 2.54 0.63
C VAL A 91 -6.40 2.05 1.35
N ALA A 92 -5.27 2.62 0.98
CA ALA A 92 -4.04 2.44 1.74
C ALA A 92 -4.13 3.21 3.06
N ALA A 93 -4.25 2.51 4.21
CA ALA A 93 -4.49 3.11 5.51
C ALA A 93 -3.38 2.77 6.52
N ARG A 94 -2.95 3.78 7.30
CA ARG A 94 -1.96 3.65 8.38
C ARG A 94 -2.26 4.52 9.58
N SER A 95 -3.26 5.38 9.52
CA SER A 95 -3.62 6.31 10.57
C SER A 95 -5.12 6.28 10.84
N PRO A 96 -5.59 6.64 12.06
CA PRO A 96 -7.01 6.66 12.38
C PRO A 96 -7.88 7.40 11.36
N VAL A 97 -7.37 8.52 10.83
CA VAL A 97 -8.09 9.34 9.83
C VAL A 97 -8.30 8.58 8.51
N THR A 98 -7.32 7.78 8.07
CA THR A 98 -7.45 7.00 6.83
C THR A 98 -8.33 5.77 7.00
N TYR A 99 -8.37 5.14 8.17
CA TYR A 99 -9.35 4.09 8.51
C TYR A 99 -10.77 4.64 8.52
N ASP A 100 -10.98 5.77 9.21
CA ASP A 100 -12.26 6.46 9.25
C ASP A 100 -12.78 6.80 7.85
N TYR A 101 -11.90 7.34 7.00
CA TYR A 101 -12.23 7.64 5.60
C TYR A 101 -12.59 6.39 4.79
N ALA A 102 -11.84 5.30 4.95
CA ALA A 102 -12.10 4.06 4.22
C ALA A 102 -13.48 3.49 4.59
N VAL A 103 -13.78 3.38 5.89
CA VAL A 103 -15.06 2.87 6.39
C VAL A 103 -16.22 3.76 5.94
N ALA A 104 -16.08 5.09 6.03
CA ALA A 104 -17.09 6.04 5.57
C ALA A 104 -17.43 5.93 4.08
N ASN A 105 -16.49 5.44 3.27
CA ASN A 105 -16.65 5.28 1.82
C ASN A 105 -16.87 3.82 1.39
N ASN A 106 -17.16 2.90 2.30
CA ASN A 106 -17.33 1.46 2.05
C ASN A 106 -16.13 0.87 1.27
N ALA A 107 -14.92 1.31 1.62
CA ALA A 107 -13.69 0.83 1.00
C ALA A 107 -13.00 -0.21 1.87
N ASN A 108 -12.38 -1.18 1.23
CA ASN A 108 -11.48 -2.14 1.86
C ASN A 108 -10.16 -1.46 2.23
N ILE A 109 -9.39 -2.10 3.09
CA ILE A 109 -8.19 -1.53 3.66
C ILE A 109 -6.99 -2.38 3.33
N MET A 110 -5.94 -1.73 2.83
CA MET A 110 -4.63 -2.32 2.63
C MET A 110 -3.61 -1.63 3.53
N CYS A 111 -2.93 -2.41 4.37
CA CYS A 111 -1.90 -1.93 5.28
C CYS A 111 -0.54 -2.51 4.95
N TRP A 112 0.49 -1.70 5.15
CA TRP A 112 1.88 -2.13 5.03
C TRP A 112 2.70 -1.62 6.23
N PRO A 113 2.93 -2.48 7.25
CA PRO A 113 3.70 -2.10 8.43
C PRO A 113 5.21 -1.91 8.17
N PHE A 114 5.67 -2.07 6.95
CA PHE A 114 7.07 -1.95 6.55
C PHE A 114 7.97 -2.91 7.36
N THR A 115 8.98 -2.39 8.08
CA THR A 115 9.87 -3.17 8.97
C THR A 115 9.41 -3.22 10.43
N ARG A 116 8.21 -2.68 10.73
CA ARG A 116 7.66 -2.68 12.08
C ARG A 116 7.35 -4.10 12.57
N PRO A 117 7.39 -4.33 13.90
CA PRO A 117 7.03 -5.61 14.50
C PRO A 117 5.63 -6.10 14.10
N HIS A 118 5.37 -7.40 14.27
CA HIS A 118 4.05 -7.99 14.01
C HIS A 118 2.95 -7.36 14.88
N ALA A 119 3.27 -6.90 16.10
CA ALA A 119 2.36 -6.18 16.98
C ALA A 119 1.80 -4.88 16.38
N GLU A 120 2.43 -4.30 15.35
CA GLU A 120 1.86 -3.15 14.63
C GLU A 120 0.53 -3.51 13.93
N ALA A 121 0.34 -4.77 13.56
CA ALA A 121 -0.92 -5.23 12.98
C ALA A 121 -2.09 -5.17 13.99
N GLU A 122 -1.82 -5.38 15.28
CA GLU A 122 -2.81 -5.21 16.35
C GLU A 122 -3.30 -3.76 16.45
N LEU A 123 -2.37 -2.81 16.36
CA LEU A 123 -2.70 -1.39 16.34
C LEU A 123 -3.59 -1.06 15.13
N TYR A 124 -3.26 -1.59 13.95
CA TYR A 124 -4.03 -1.35 12.73
C TYR A 124 -5.43 -1.96 12.82
N LYS A 125 -5.54 -3.20 13.32
CA LYS A 125 -6.84 -3.83 13.53
C LYS A 125 -7.71 -3.04 14.52
N ARG A 126 -7.14 -2.60 15.64
CA ARG A 126 -7.86 -1.76 16.60
C ARG A 126 -8.36 -0.45 15.98
N GLN A 127 -7.52 0.24 15.19
CA GLN A 127 -7.94 1.47 14.49
C GLN A 127 -9.08 1.22 13.50
N LEU A 128 -9.07 0.08 12.82
CA LEU A 128 -10.16 -0.33 11.95
C LEU A 128 -11.45 -0.57 12.74
N ASP A 129 -11.38 -1.31 13.86
CA ASP A 129 -12.54 -1.62 14.70
C ASP A 129 -13.15 -0.34 15.31
N GLU A 130 -12.30 0.61 15.72
CA GLU A 130 -12.73 1.93 16.20
C GLU A 130 -13.45 2.72 15.09
N ALA A 131 -12.93 2.69 13.86
CA ALA A 131 -13.57 3.33 12.72
C ALA A 131 -14.93 2.68 12.39
N ILE A 132 -15.01 1.34 12.37
CA ILE A 132 -16.25 0.61 12.14
C ILE A 132 -17.30 0.97 13.22
N ALA A 133 -16.91 0.97 14.49
CA ALA A 133 -17.78 1.32 15.58
C ALA A 133 -18.32 2.77 15.46
N LYS A 134 -17.45 3.71 15.09
CA LYS A 134 -17.82 5.12 14.86
C LYS A 134 -18.86 5.29 13.76
N HIS A 135 -18.83 4.46 12.71
CA HIS A 135 -19.77 4.48 11.59
C HIS A 135 -20.95 3.51 11.75
N GLY A 136 -21.31 3.13 12.98
CA GLY A 136 -22.50 2.36 13.30
C GLY A 136 -22.32 0.84 13.33
N GLY A 137 -21.09 0.33 13.21
CA GLY A 137 -20.76 -1.07 13.48
C GLY A 137 -21.21 -2.09 12.43
N SER A 138 -21.78 -1.65 11.29
CA SER A 138 -22.31 -2.55 10.25
C SER A 138 -21.38 -2.73 9.04
N ALA A 139 -20.31 -1.95 8.95
CA ALA A 139 -19.34 -2.08 7.89
C ALA A 139 -18.45 -3.32 8.09
N ASP A 140 -18.19 -4.03 7.00
CA ASP A 140 -17.38 -5.25 6.98
C ASP A 140 -16.33 -5.15 5.87
N PRO A 141 -15.35 -4.21 5.98
CA PRO A 141 -14.31 -4.05 4.99
C PRO A 141 -13.28 -5.17 5.07
N ILE A 142 -12.82 -5.66 3.94
CA ILE A 142 -11.68 -6.58 3.87
C ILE A 142 -10.45 -5.87 4.42
N PHE A 143 -9.79 -6.49 5.40
CA PHE A 143 -8.54 -6.02 5.97
C PHE A 143 -7.36 -6.81 5.40
N ALA A 144 -6.62 -6.21 4.47
CA ALA A 144 -5.46 -6.80 3.83
C ALA A 144 -4.16 -6.28 4.44
N LEU A 145 -3.23 -7.20 4.70
CA LEU A 145 -1.92 -6.88 5.26
C LEU A 145 -0.79 -7.34 4.33
N MET A 146 0.05 -6.40 3.91
CA MET A 146 1.19 -6.67 3.05
C MET A 146 2.49 -6.77 3.86
N ARG A 147 3.30 -7.79 3.58
CA ARG A 147 4.66 -7.95 4.15
C ARG A 147 5.65 -8.36 3.08
N HIS A 148 6.85 -7.81 3.14
CA HIS A 148 8.00 -8.42 2.46
C HIS A 148 8.15 -9.86 2.94
N THR A 149 8.18 -10.80 1.99
CA THR A 149 8.13 -12.23 2.28
C THR A 149 9.24 -12.96 1.56
N ALA A 150 10.01 -13.75 2.31
CA ALA A 150 11.00 -14.68 1.77
C ALA A 150 11.02 -15.97 2.60
N VAL A 151 10.63 -17.07 1.97
CA VAL A 151 10.67 -18.40 2.59
C VAL A 151 11.89 -19.13 2.08
N TYR A 152 12.67 -19.72 3.00
CA TYR A 152 13.92 -20.38 2.69
C TYR A 152 14.23 -21.52 3.68
N GLU A 153 15.01 -22.52 3.22
CA GLU A 153 15.44 -23.66 4.03
C GLU A 153 16.96 -23.75 4.19
N ASN A 154 17.70 -22.82 3.57
CA ASN A 154 19.17 -22.86 3.60
C ASN A 154 19.76 -21.46 3.73
N GLN A 155 21.01 -21.41 4.21
CA GLN A 155 21.74 -20.18 4.49
C GLN A 155 21.91 -19.29 3.24
N LYS A 156 22.14 -19.89 2.08
CA LYS A 156 22.36 -19.15 0.83
C LYS A 156 21.14 -18.32 0.44
N ASP A 157 19.95 -18.93 0.48
CA ASP A 157 18.70 -18.25 0.13
C ASP A 157 18.32 -17.22 1.21
N ARG A 158 18.63 -17.49 2.47
CA ARG A 158 18.54 -16.51 3.56
C ARG A 158 19.39 -15.28 3.29
N ASP A 159 20.66 -15.47 2.98
CA ASP A 159 21.60 -14.37 2.73
C ASP A 159 21.20 -13.56 1.48
N GLU A 160 20.70 -14.22 0.43
CA GLU A 160 20.13 -13.56 -0.74
C GLU A 160 18.95 -12.66 -0.34
N ALA A 161 18.05 -13.16 0.51
CA ALA A 161 16.87 -12.39 0.96
C ALA A 161 17.26 -11.18 1.83
N ILE A 162 18.16 -11.37 2.79
CA ILE A 162 18.64 -10.29 3.65
C ILE A 162 19.38 -9.21 2.83
N ASN A 163 20.26 -9.60 1.93
CA ASN A 163 20.97 -8.64 1.08
C ASN A 163 20.03 -7.89 0.15
N ALA A 164 19.03 -8.58 -0.40
CA ALA A 164 18.04 -7.96 -1.28
C ALA A 164 17.19 -6.93 -0.53
N ILE A 165 16.64 -7.29 0.63
CA ILE A 165 15.82 -6.37 1.41
C ILE A 165 16.63 -5.19 1.95
N THR A 166 17.87 -5.40 2.40
CA THR A 166 18.75 -4.31 2.88
C THR A 166 18.98 -3.27 1.80
N ARG A 167 19.21 -3.68 0.55
CA ARG A 167 19.34 -2.78 -0.59
C ARG A 167 18.07 -1.97 -0.83
N VAL A 168 16.91 -2.63 -0.84
CA VAL A 168 15.61 -1.96 -1.00
C VAL A 168 15.35 -0.95 0.10
N LEU A 169 15.70 -1.31 1.35
CA LEU A 169 15.55 -0.41 2.49
C LEU A 169 16.46 0.82 2.38
N GLY A 170 17.71 0.66 1.90
CA GLY A 170 18.61 1.78 1.64
C GLY A 170 18.07 2.72 0.56
N GLN A 171 17.49 2.18 -0.51
CA GLN A 171 16.82 2.97 -1.55
C GLN A 171 15.55 3.65 -1.01
N PHE A 172 14.77 2.96 -0.19
CA PHE A 172 13.56 3.50 0.44
C PHE A 172 13.89 4.66 1.38
N GLU A 173 14.91 4.54 2.23
CA GLU A 173 15.34 5.62 3.12
C GLU A 173 15.76 6.87 2.35
N ASN A 174 16.49 6.69 1.25
CA ASN A 174 16.80 7.81 0.36
C ASN A 174 15.53 8.44 -0.22
N LEU A 175 14.61 7.64 -0.73
CA LEU A 175 13.37 8.15 -1.32
C LEU A 175 12.53 8.91 -0.29
N TYR A 176 12.38 8.33 0.90
CA TYR A 176 11.53 8.87 1.97
C TYR A 176 12.11 10.13 2.61
N ARG A 177 13.42 10.14 2.90
CA ARG A 177 14.09 11.26 3.57
C ARG A 177 14.74 12.26 2.61
N ASN A 178 14.73 12.01 1.31
CA ASN A 178 15.37 12.85 0.29
C ASN A 178 16.87 13.06 0.54
N LEU A 179 17.60 11.98 0.82
CA LEU A 179 19.01 12.04 1.27
C LEU A 179 20.00 12.20 0.13
N ASP A 180 19.72 11.65 -1.06
CA ASP A 180 20.63 11.64 -2.21
C ASP A 180 19.82 11.58 -3.52
N ASP A 181 20.49 11.66 -4.65
CA ASP A 181 19.89 11.70 -5.99
C ASP A 181 19.15 10.43 -6.40
N VAL A 182 18.26 10.63 -7.36
CA VAL A 182 17.58 9.57 -8.12
C VAL A 182 18.11 9.57 -9.53
N LYS A 183 18.60 8.42 -10.02
CA LYS A 183 19.08 8.26 -11.37
C LYS A 183 18.23 7.26 -12.13
N ASN A 184 17.71 7.65 -13.29
CA ASN A 184 16.84 6.80 -14.11
C ASN A 184 15.65 6.19 -13.35
N GLY A 185 15.07 6.95 -12.41
CA GLY A 185 13.95 6.48 -11.57
C GLY A 185 14.35 5.63 -10.35
N PHE A 186 15.63 5.33 -10.17
CA PHE A 186 16.12 4.54 -9.04
C PHE A 186 16.80 5.45 -8.01
N PRO A 187 16.30 5.48 -6.75
CA PRO A 187 17.01 6.13 -5.65
C PRO A 187 18.36 5.46 -5.43
N LYS A 188 19.38 6.26 -5.18
CA LYS A 188 20.68 5.72 -4.76
C LYS A 188 20.52 4.98 -3.43
N GLU A 189 21.15 3.82 -3.31
CA GLU A 189 21.19 3.06 -2.07
C GLU A 189 22.01 3.83 -1.02
N ILE A 190 21.42 4.03 0.15
CA ILE A 190 22.09 4.64 1.30
C ILE A 190 22.54 3.52 2.24
N PRO A 191 23.79 3.55 2.73
CA PRO A 191 24.27 2.60 3.73
C PRO A 191 23.42 2.73 5.02
N LEU A 192 22.64 1.69 5.34
CA LEU A 192 21.72 1.72 6.49
C LEU A 192 22.47 1.85 7.82
N GLN A 193 23.73 1.40 7.86
CA GLN A 193 24.59 1.47 9.05
C GLN A 193 24.93 2.90 9.48
N GLU A 194 24.79 3.87 8.55
CA GLU A 194 25.06 5.29 8.80
C GLU A 194 23.81 6.05 9.30
N LEU A 195 22.64 5.39 9.31
CA LEU A 195 21.39 6.01 9.72
C LEU A 195 21.11 5.86 11.21
N GLU A 196 20.50 6.86 11.81
CA GLU A 196 19.92 6.75 13.15
C GLU A 196 18.76 5.73 13.16
N GLY A 197 18.64 4.95 14.24
CA GLY A 197 17.61 3.91 14.36
C GLY A 197 17.88 2.68 13.51
N ARG A 198 19.14 2.44 13.17
CA ARG A 198 19.58 1.33 12.31
C ARG A 198 19.30 -0.07 12.86
N GLU A 199 19.05 -0.18 14.16
CA GLU A 199 18.81 -1.48 14.83
C GLU A 199 17.65 -2.24 14.18
N GLN A 200 16.64 -1.53 13.68
CA GLN A 200 15.52 -2.14 12.96
C GLN A 200 15.93 -2.81 11.62
N TYR A 201 17.12 -2.49 11.11
CA TYR A 201 17.66 -3.02 9.86
C TYR A 201 18.70 -4.12 10.04
N GLU A 202 19.00 -4.48 11.28
CA GLU A 202 19.86 -5.63 11.57
C GLU A 202 19.22 -6.92 11.03
N PRO A 203 20.01 -7.85 10.47
CA PRO A 203 19.48 -9.08 9.86
C PRO A 203 18.51 -9.85 10.76
N THR A 204 18.82 -9.95 12.05
CA THR A 204 17.96 -10.63 13.03
C THR A 204 16.62 -9.91 13.24
N MET A 205 16.63 -8.58 13.25
CA MET A 205 15.41 -7.78 13.37
C MET A 205 14.58 -7.85 12.10
N LEU A 206 15.22 -7.87 10.93
CA LEU A 206 14.52 -8.06 9.66
C LEU A 206 13.84 -9.43 9.59
N GLU A 207 14.55 -10.50 9.99
CA GLU A 207 13.96 -11.82 10.09
C GLU A 207 12.82 -11.90 11.10
N GLN A 208 12.96 -11.24 12.23
CA GLN A 208 11.91 -11.20 13.25
C GLN A 208 10.67 -10.45 12.76
N ASN A 209 10.84 -9.29 12.14
CA ASN A 209 9.75 -8.36 11.82
C ASN A 209 9.12 -8.59 10.46
N LEU A 210 9.85 -9.17 9.50
CA LEU A 210 9.32 -9.48 8.16
C LEU A 210 8.81 -10.92 8.08
N MET A 211 8.17 -11.26 6.99
CA MET A 211 7.69 -12.62 6.73
C MET A 211 8.83 -13.47 6.15
N PHE A 212 9.94 -13.52 6.90
CA PHE A 212 11.18 -14.22 6.58
C PHE A 212 11.36 -15.44 7.47
N GLY A 213 11.82 -16.55 6.91
CA GLY A 213 12.14 -17.76 7.68
C GLY A 213 11.88 -19.06 6.91
N SER A 214 11.95 -20.18 7.64
CA SER A 214 11.52 -21.47 7.12
C SER A 214 10.00 -21.49 6.91
N PRO A 215 9.46 -22.49 6.16
CA PRO A 215 8.01 -22.64 6.03
C PRO A 215 7.28 -22.64 7.37
N GLU A 216 7.82 -23.37 8.38
CA GLU A 216 7.23 -23.45 9.72
C GLU A 216 7.21 -22.07 10.41
N THR A 217 8.33 -21.34 10.33
CA THR A 217 8.43 -19.99 10.91
C THR A 217 7.43 -19.04 10.27
N VAL A 218 7.28 -19.10 8.95
CA VAL A 218 6.33 -18.24 8.21
C VAL A 218 4.89 -18.61 8.54
N ILE A 219 4.57 -19.90 8.66
CA ILE A 219 3.25 -20.36 9.10
C ILE A 219 2.91 -19.80 10.49
N GLU A 220 3.82 -19.87 11.45
CA GLU A 220 3.57 -19.30 12.78
C GLU A 220 3.32 -17.78 12.76
N LYS A 221 4.04 -17.05 11.91
CA LYS A 221 3.82 -15.61 11.73
C LYS A 221 2.47 -15.31 11.04
N ILE A 222 2.05 -16.12 10.07
CA ILE A 222 0.74 -15.97 9.41
C ILE A 222 -0.40 -16.23 10.40
N LYS A 223 -0.27 -17.23 11.28
CA LYS A 223 -1.26 -17.49 12.32
C LYS A 223 -1.50 -16.30 13.26
N ILE A 224 -0.48 -15.47 13.51
CA ILE A 224 -0.67 -14.23 14.27
C ILE A 224 -1.68 -13.33 13.56
N TYR A 225 -1.55 -13.17 12.24
CA TYR A 225 -2.45 -12.33 11.46
C TYR A 225 -3.86 -12.91 11.33
N GLU A 226 -3.95 -14.24 11.17
CA GLU A 226 -5.23 -14.95 11.18
C GLU A 226 -5.99 -14.70 12.51
N HIS A 227 -5.31 -14.85 13.66
CA HIS A 227 -5.91 -14.58 14.97
C HIS A 227 -6.31 -13.11 15.18
N LEU A 228 -5.64 -12.18 14.51
CA LEU A 228 -5.97 -10.76 14.54
C LEU A 228 -7.15 -10.40 13.63
N GLY A 229 -7.63 -11.33 12.81
CA GLY A 229 -8.70 -11.06 11.85
C GLY A 229 -8.22 -10.32 10.60
N VAL A 230 -7.02 -10.61 10.14
CA VAL A 230 -6.55 -10.21 8.80
C VAL A 230 -7.22 -11.13 7.80
N ASP A 231 -7.97 -10.57 6.85
CA ASP A 231 -8.72 -11.34 5.85
C ASP A 231 -7.84 -11.77 4.68
N GLU A 232 -6.92 -10.89 4.26
CA GLU A 232 -6.03 -11.15 3.13
C GLU A 232 -4.56 -10.87 3.50
N PHE A 233 -3.70 -11.86 3.30
CA PHE A 233 -2.25 -11.68 3.39
C PHE A 233 -1.67 -11.43 2.00
N ILE A 234 -0.95 -10.31 1.83
CA ILE A 234 -0.30 -9.96 0.58
C ILE A 234 1.19 -10.31 0.64
N TYR A 235 1.56 -11.35 -0.11
CA TYR A 235 2.95 -11.75 -0.30
C TYR A 235 3.70 -10.71 -1.14
N TYR A 236 4.52 -9.86 -0.49
CA TYR A 236 5.28 -8.83 -1.19
C TYR A 236 6.65 -9.37 -1.61
N ALA A 237 6.77 -9.78 -2.87
CA ALA A 237 7.97 -10.39 -3.45
C ALA A 237 9.00 -9.38 -3.98
N SER A 238 8.61 -8.12 -4.19
CA SER A 238 9.41 -7.09 -4.88
C SER A 238 10.51 -6.51 -3.98
N MET A 239 11.51 -7.34 -3.63
CA MET A 239 12.65 -6.93 -2.84
C MET A 239 14.00 -7.13 -3.54
N GLY A 240 14.00 -7.44 -4.83
CA GLY A 240 15.22 -7.62 -5.61
C GLY A 240 15.88 -8.99 -5.50
N LEU A 241 15.14 -10.01 -5.08
CA LEU A 241 15.58 -11.41 -5.22
C LEU A 241 15.79 -11.75 -6.71
N SER A 242 16.73 -12.66 -6.98
CA SER A 242 16.83 -13.28 -8.30
C SER A 242 15.50 -13.98 -8.65
N HIS A 243 15.19 -14.08 -9.94
CA HIS A 243 14.00 -14.78 -10.40
C HIS A 243 13.93 -16.23 -9.90
N ALA A 244 15.08 -16.91 -9.83
CA ALA A 244 15.19 -18.24 -9.26
C ALA A 244 14.91 -18.25 -7.75
N GLY A 245 15.41 -17.26 -7.00
CA GLY A 245 15.16 -17.07 -5.58
C GLY A 245 13.66 -16.83 -5.30
N GLN A 246 13.01 -15.94 -6.06
CA GLN A 246 11.57 -15.70 -5.93
C GLN A 246 10.76 -16.97 -6.18
N LYS A 247 11.09 -17.73 -7.22
CA LYS A 247 10.40 -19.01 -7.50
C LYS A 247 10.58 -20.03 -6.39
N ARG A 248 11.79 -20.15 -5.80
CA ARG A 248 12.00 -21.05 -4.67
C ARG A 248 11.17 -20.62 -3.46
N SER A 249 11.23 -19.34 -3.10
CA SER A 249 10.47 -18.80 -1.98
C SER A 249 8.96 -19.00 -2.13
N LEU A 250 8.40 -18.73 -3.32
CA LEU A 250 6.98 -18.97 -3.61
C LEU A 250 6.57 -20.45 -3.57
N LYS A 251 7.48 -21.38 -3.85
CA LYS A 251 7.18 -22.83 -3.75
C LYS A 251 7.18 -23.33 -2.32
N LEU A 252 7.95 -22.67 -1.45
CA LEU A 252 8.03 -23.02 -0.04
C LEU A 252 6.91 -22.37 0.78
N PHE A 253 6.36 -21.26 0.29
CA PHE A 253 5.19 -20.58 0.86
C PHE A 253 3.91 -21.35 0.59
#